data_dacf12eed43296f883d397c9f1d6031b
#
_entry.id   dacf12eed43296f883d397c9f1d6031b
#
_cell.length_a   1.000
_cell.length_b   1.000
_cell.length_c   1.000
_cell.angle_alpha   90.00
_cell.angle_beta   90.00
_cell.angle_gamma   90.00
#
_symmetry.space_group_name_H-M   'P 1'
#
loop_
_entity.id
_entity.type
_entity.pdbx_description
1 polymer ?
#
loop_
_entity_poly.entity_id
_entity_poly.type
_entity_poly.pdbx_seq_one_letter_code
_entity_poly.pdbx_strand_id
1 'polypeptide(L)'
;VKPYDTDSTTKEKVFNEKVTESTEAEEKKNIKYTNGAVRGFTSPRWTLEYCIALSCLSKDFHKAVHYGMKILNAREYISLTDAKIGEANKDAETEAQLWESLSDAERAYRIYDLMLNGDGKSSLKAIVAQCLASALRWRTSKIPEGVTQEKMFDLDLYGFKTDEAKKAELNTQIEKDQYLRYIVNAIKYAAGEEI
;
A
#
# COMPACT_ATOMS: atom_id res chain seq x y z
N VAL A 1 -18.27 -2.33 2.79
CA VAL A 1 -18.49 -3.77 2.99
C VAL A 1 -17.15 -4.49 2.96
N LYS A 2 -16.91 -5.45 3.83
CA LYS A 2 -15.64 -6.19 3.93
C LYS A 2 -15.52 -7.16 2.74
N PRO A 3 -14.31 -7.34 2.17
CA PRO A 3 -14.09 -8.23 1.04
C PRO A 3 -14.06 -9.72 1.43
N TYR A 4 -14.34 -10.02 2.67
CA TYR A 4 -14.38 -11.39 3.17
C TYR A 4 -15.50 -11.56 4.21
N ASP A 5 -15.94 -12.79 4.34
CA ASP A 5 -16.84 -13.23 5.42
C ASP A 5 -16.16 -14.32 6.25
N THR A 6 -16.67 -14.60 7.43
CA THR A 6 -16.17 -15.68 8.27
C THR A 6 -17.15 -16.85 8.19
N ASP A 7 -16.68 -18.00 7.74
CA ASP A 7 -17.48 -19.22 7.76
C ASP A 7 -17.82 -19.56 9.23
N SER A 8 -19.10 -19.59 9.52
CA SER A 8 -19.63 -19.89 10.86
C SER A 8 -19.32 -21.33 11.31
N THR A 9 -19.07 -22.24 10.39
CA THR A 9 -18.83 -23.66 10.69
C THR A 9 -17.36 -23.96 10.96
N THR A 10 -16.44 -23.36 10.18
CA THR A 10 -15.00 -23.61 10.26
C THR A 10 -14.22 -22.46 10.89
N LYS A 11 -14.83 -21.30 11.06
CA LYS A 11 -14.17 -20.03 11.44
C LYS A 11 -13.10 -19.57 10.43
N GLU A 12 -13.13 -20.09 9.24
CA GLU A 12 -12.26 -19.65 8.16
C GLU A 12 -12.79 -18.37 7.53
N LYS A 13 -11.87 -17.51 7.10
CA LYS A 13 -12.22 -16.31 6.35
C LYS A 13 -12.43 -16.68 4.89
N VAL A 14 -13.64 -16.53 4.41
CA VAL A 14 -14.00 -16.75 3.00
C VAL A 14 -14.01 -15.41 2.28
N PHE A 15 -13.20 -15.30 1.22
CA PHE A 15 -13.19 -14.11 0.38
C PHE A 15 -14.49 -14.00 -0.42
N ASN A 16 -15.16 -12.87 -0.34
CA ASN A 16 -16.39 -12.59 -1.06
C ASN A 16 -16.22 -11.42 -2.03
N GLU A 17 -15.88 -11.71 -3.26
CA GLU A 17 -15.63 -10.72 -4.31
C GLU A 17 -16.84 -9.82 -4.61
N LYS A 18 -18.06 -10.35 -4.48
CA LYS A 18 -19.31 -9.61 -4.73
C LYS A 18 -19.56 -8.48 -3.73
N VAL A 19 -18.90 -8.54 -2.58
CA VAL A 19 -19.05 -7.57 -1.50
C VAL A 19 -18.18 -6.34 -1.70
N THR A 20 -17.20 -6.40 -2.61
CA THR A 20 -16.22 -5.33 -2.82
C THR A 20 -16.70 -4.25 -3.79
N GLU A 21 -17.86 -4.40 -4.42
CA GLU A 21 -18.25 -3.53 -5.52
C GLU A 21 -19.49 -2.67 -5.30
N SER A 22 -19.34 -1.36 -5.47
CA SER A 22 -20.26 -0.57 -6.31
C SER A 22 -19.72 0.85 -6.46
N THR A 23 -19.41 1.23 -7.66
CA THR A 23 -19.23 2.63 -8.09
C THR A 23 -20.41 3.50 -7.65
N GLU A 24 -21.63 2.98 -7.72
CA GLU A 24 -22.84 3.66 -7.20
C GLU A 24 -22.80 3.93 -5.70
N ALA A 25 -22.25 3.00 -4.90
CA ALA A 25 -22.12 3.21 -3.45
C ALA A 25 -21.06 4.26 -3.13
N GLU A 26 -20.00 4.35 -3.94
CA GLU A 26 -18.97 5.38 -3.84
C GLU A 26 -19.54 6.75 -4.18
N GLU A 27 -20.25 6.86 -5.32
CA GLU A 27 -20.91 8.09 -5.73
C GLU A 27 -21.91 8.58 -4.68
N LYS A 28 -22.75 7.71 -4.14
CA LYS A 28 -23.68 8.03 -3.05
C LYS A 28 -22.97 8.50 -1.78
N LYS A 29 -21.82 7.92 -1.43
CA LYS A 29 -21.01 8.36 -0.29
C LYS A 29 -20.41 9.76 -0.56
N ASN A 30 -19.83 9.96 -1.73
CA ASN A 30 -19.23 11.24 -2.10
C ASN A 30 -20.27 12.36 -2.08
N ILE A 31 -21.47 12.13 -2.63
CA ILE A 31 -22.59 13.07 -2.57
C ILE A 31 -22.98 13.38 -1.11
N LYS A 32 -23.11 12.35 -0.28
CA LYS A 32 -23.48 12.49 1.13
C LYS A 32 -22.53 13.37 1.92
N TYR A 33 -21.22 13.28 1.65
CA TYR A 33 -20.20 14.03 2.38
C TYR A 33 -19.75 15.32 1.68
N THR A 34 -20.34 15.65 0.52
CA THR A 34 -20.08 16.92 -0.17
C THR A 34 -21.13 17.95 0.26
N ASN A 35 -20.67 19.04 0.87
CA ASN A 35 -21.56 20.15 1.30
C ASN A 35 -20.83 21.50 1.18
N GLY A 36 -21.31 22.36 0.29
CA GLY A 36 -20.75 23.69 0.08
C GLY A 36 -19.26 23.66 -0.30
N ALA A 37 -18.41 24.22 0.52
CA ALA A 37 -16.96 24.30 0.31
C ALA A 37 -16.22 22.98 0.65
N VAL A 38 -16.91 21.98 1.18
CA VAL A 38 -16.33 20.69 1.55
C VAL A 38 -16.71 19.64 0.51
N ARG A 39 -15.72 18.97 -0.07
CA ARG A 39 -15.92 17.86 -1.02
C ARG A 39 -15.43 16.55 -0.41
N GLY A 40 -16.27 15.53 -0.48
CA GLY A 40 -15.93 14.19 -0.01
C GLY A 40 -15.24 13.37 -1.10
N PHE A 41 -14.15 12.70 -0.74
CA PHE A 41 -13.45 11.74 -1.58
C PHE A 41 -13.33 10.43 -0.80
N THR A 42 -14.01 9.40 -1.25
CA THR A 42 -14.03 8.11 -0.55
C THR A 42 -13.28 7.05 -1.36
N SER A 43 -12.68 6.10 -0.66
CA SER A 43 -12.02 4.99 -1.34
C SER A 43 -13.03 4.17 -2.15
N PRO A 44 -12.71 3.79 -3.40
CA PRO A 44 -13.62 3.02 -4.28
C PRO A 44 -13.84 1.61 -3.78
N ARG A 45 -12.97 1.15 -2.92
CA ARG A 45 -13.06 -0.16 -2.26
C ARG A 45 -13.09 0.02 -0.74
N TRP A 46 -12.99 -1.04 -0.03
CA TRP A 46 -13.18 -1.14 1.42
C TRP A 46 -12.37 -0.14 2.26
N THR A 47 -11.03 -0.12 2.12
CA THR A 47 -10.13 0.80 2.85
C THR A 47 -9.05 1.35 1.95
N LEU A 48 -8.35 2.41 2.41
CA LEU A 48 -7.19 2.96 1.72
C LEU A 48 -6.13 1.88 1.46
N GLU A 49 -5.78 1.12 2.48
CA GLU A 49 -4.71 0.14 2.39
C GLU A 49 -5.08 -1.01 1.44
N TYR A 50 -6.36 -1.41 1.42
CA TYR A 50 -6.85 -2.38 0.46
C TYR A 50 -6.81 -1.83 -0.98
N CYS A 51 -7.13 -0.55 -1.16
CA CYS A 51 -6.97 0.12 -2.46
C CYS A 51 -5.51 0.18 -2.90
N ILE A 52 -4.57 0.45 -1.99
CA ILE A 52 -3.13 0.40 -2.30
C ILE A 52 -2.72 -1.02 -2.71
N ALA A 53 -3.21 -2.05 -2.00
CA ALA A 53 -2.94 -3.44 -2.34
C ALA A 53 -3.51 -3.88 -3.71
N LEU A 54 -4.58 -3.22 -4.20
CA LEU A 54 -5.16 -3.43 -5.53
C LEU A 54 -4.47 -2.62 -6.63
N SER A 55 -3.73 -1.58 -6.28
CA SER A 55 -3.21 -0.58 -7.20
C SER A 55 -1.89 -0.98 -7.87
N CYS A 56 -1.39 -0.08 -8.70
CA CYS A 56 -0.04 -0.16 -9.28
C CYS A 56 1.08 -0.23 -8.23
N LEU A 57 0.79 0.10 -6.96
CA LEU A 57 1.72 0.01 -5.84
C LEU A 57 1.67 -1.33 -5.09
N SER A 58 0.86 -2.29 -5.54
CA SER A 58 0.64 -3.58 -4.87
C SER A 58 1.93 -4.29 -4.47
N LYS A 59 2.90 -4.37 -5.39
CA LYS A 59 4.20 -5.03 -5.15
C LYS A 59 5.04 -4.29 -4.10
N ASP A 60 5.11 -2.97 -4.20
CA ASP A 60 5.84 -2.14 -3.23
C ASP A 60 5.17 -2.21 -1.85
N PHE A 61 3.84 -2.23 -1.83
CA PHE A 61 3.07 -2.36 -0.59
C PHE A 61 3.25 -3.73 0.06
N HIS A 62 3.25 -4.83 -0.71
CA HIS A 62 3.50 -6.18 -0.20
C HIS A 62 4.89 -6.27 0.47
N LYS A 63 5.94 -5.76 -0.21
CA LYS A 63 7.29 -5.68 0.37
C LYS A 63 7.32 -4.82 1.64
N ALA A 64 6.62 -3.68 1.63
CA ALA A 64 6.54 -2.80 2.81
C ALA A 64 5.88 -3.48 4.01
N VAL A 65 4.88 -4.37 3.80
CA VAL A 65 4.30 -5.19 4.88
C VAL A 65 5.36 -6.10 5.49
N HIS A 66 6.15 -6.79 4.68
CA HIS A 66 7.23 -7.66 5.17
C HIS A 66 8.33 -6.86 5.88
N TYR A 67 8.70 -5.67 5.37
CA TYR A 67 9.62 -4.77 6.10
C TYR A 67 9.07 -4.40 7.48
N GLY A 68 7.80 -4.03 7.55
CA GLY A 68 7.13 -3.69 8.80
C GLY A 68 7.14 -4.85 9.81
N MET A 69 6.90 -6.07 9.36
CA MET A 69 6.99 -7.27 10.21
C MET A 69 8.41 -7.51 10.73
N LYS A 70 9.44 -7.35 9.88
CA LYS A 70 10.85 -7.50 10.31
C LYS A 70 11.26 -6.41 11.31
N ILE A 71 10.81 -5.16 11.14
CA ILE A 71 11.06 -4.06 12.07
C ILE A 71 10.43 -4.35 13.44
N LEU A 72 9.17 -4.74 13.46
CA LEU A 72 8.46 -5.00 14.71
C LEU A 72 9.08 -6.16 15.51
N ASN A 73 9.52 -7.19 14.81
CA ASN A 73 10.13 -8.38 15.43
C ASN A 73 11.56 -8.13 15.93
N ALA A 74 12.25 -7.10 15.45
CA ALA A 74 13.64 -6.82 15.80
C ALA A 74 13.82 -6.21 17.20
N ARG A 75 12.74 -5.80 17.90
CA ARG A 75 12.77 -5.07 19.20
C ARG A 75 13.63 -3.81 19.23
N GLU A 76 14.28 -3.48 18.15
CA GLU A 76 15.15 -2.31 18.00
C GLU A 76 14.56 -1.42 16.91
N TYR A 77 14.29 -0.19 17.29
CA TYR A 77 13.67 0.86 16.44
C TYR A 77 14.59 1.38 15.33
N ILE A 78 15.49 0.57 14.80
CA ILE A 78 16.53 1.03 13.90
C ILE A 78 16.52 0.23 12.61
N SER A 79 16.81 0.91 11.54
CA SER A 79 16.88 0.47 10.15
C SER A 79 17.12 -1.03 9.94
N LEU A 80 16.37 -1.62 9.01
CA LEU A 80 16.60 -3.00 8.61
C LEU A 80 17.99 -3.13 7.95
N THR A 81 18.74 -4.16 8.34
CA THR A 81 19.96 -4.54 7.62
C THR A 81 19.64 -5.09 6.23
N ASP A 82 20.60 -5.03 5.29
CA ASP A 82 20.44 -5.60 3.95
C ASP A 82 20.01 -7.06 3.96
N ALA A 83 20.51 -7.86 4.91
CA ALA A 83 20.12 -9.24 5.06
C ALA A 83 18.61 -9.38 5.37
N LYS A 84 18.09 -8.60 6.32
CA LYS A 84 16.66 -8.59 6.67
C LYS A 84 15.78 -8.05 5.55
N ILE A 85 16.25 -7.06 4.80
CA ILE A 85 15.57 -6.55 3.60
C ILE A 85 15.54 -7.65 2.52
N GLY A 86 16.65 -8.35 2.32
CA GLY A 86 16.73 -9.47 1.39
C GLY A 86 15.76 -10.61 1.76
N GLU A 87 15.69 -10.97 3.04
CA GLU A 87 14.69 -11.94 3.54
C GLU A 87 13.25 -11.47 3.30
N ALA A 88 12.92 -10.23 3.65
CA ALA A 88 11.59 -9.68 3.46
C ALA A 88 11.18 -9.63 1.97
N ASN A 89 12.10 -9.26 1.08
CA ASN A 89 11.87 -9.30 -0.35
C ASN A 89 11.59 -10.73 -0.84
N LYS A 90 12.37 -11.70 -0.38
CA LYS A 90 12.21 -13.12 -0.72
C LYS A 90 10.87 -13.66 -0.22
N ASP A 91 10.49 -13.31 1.03
CA ASP A 91 9.21 -13.72 1.61
C ASP A 91 8.04 -13.20 0.74
N ALA A 92 8.06 -11.91 0.40
CA ALA A 92 7.03 -11.29 -0.45
C ALA A 92 6.98 -11.92 -1.86
N GLU A 93 8.12 -12.21 -2.46
CA GLU A 93 8.20 -12.84 -3.77
C GLU A 93 7.70 -14.30 -3.74
N THR A 94 8.03 -15.05 -2.70
CA THR A 94 7.55 -16.43 -2.50
C THR A 94 6.03 -16.45 -2.35
N GLU A 95 5.46 -15.57 -1.54
CA GLU A 95 4.01 -15.45 -1.37
C GLU A 95 3.32 -15.02 -2.67
N ALA A 96 3.89 -14.05 -3.40
CA ALA A 96 3.36 -13.62 -4.68
C ALA A 96 3.28 -14.77 -5.69
N GLN A 97 4.29 -15.66 -5.72
CA GLN A 97 4.29 -16.88 -6.55
C GLN A 97 3.20 -17.86 -6.10
N LEU A 98 3.05 -18.09 -4.79
CA LEU A 98 2.01 -18.97 -4.25
C LEU A 98 0.60 -18.47 -4.56
N TRP A 99 0.43 -17.15 -4.71
CA TRP A 99 -0.86 -16.51 -4.99
C TRP A 99 -1.08 -16.18 -6.47
N GLU A 100 -0.24 -16.67 -7.36
CA GLU A 100 -0.31 -16.35 -8.80
C GLU A 100 -1.66 -16.75 -9.42
N SER A 101 -2.25 -17.85 -8.96
CA SER A 101 -3.55 -18.33 -9.43
C SER A 101 -4.76 -17.58 -8.85
N LEU A 102 -4.57 -16.73 -7.85
CA LEU A 102 -5.63 -15.98 -7.21
C LEU A 102 -6.00 -14.73 -8.03
N SER A 103 -7.24 -14.26 -7.89
CA SER A 103 -7.66 -12.97 -8.41
C SER A 103 -6.88 -11.81 -7.78
N ASP A 104 -6.81 -10.66 -8.45
CA ASP A 104 -6.16 -9.45 -7.92
C ASP A 104 -6.80 -9.03 -6.59
N ALA A 105 -8.12 -9.11 -6.50
CA ALA A 105 -8.87 -8.77 -5.30
C ALA A 105 -8.52 -9.69 -4.13
N GLU A 106 -8.35 -10.98 -4.38
CA GLU A 106 -7.98 -11.95 -3.36
C GLU A 106 -6.52 -11.79 -2.91
N ARG A 107 -5.60 -11.55 -3.85
CA ARG A 107 -4.20 -11.20 -3.52
C ARG A 107 -4.11 -9.94 -2.66
N ALA A 108 -4.82 -8.89 -3.06
CA ALA A 108 -4.87 -7.63 -2.31
C ALA A 108 -5.42 -7.82 -0.89
N TYR A 109 -6.45 -8.67 -0.75
CA TYR A 109 -6.98 -9.03 0.57
C TYR A 109 -5.92 -9.74 1.43
N ARG A 110 -5.16 -10.68 0.87
CA ARG A 110 -4.11 -11.40 1.61
C ARG A 110 -3.01 -10.45 2.09
N ILE A 111 -2.54 -9.54 1.24
CA ILE A 111 -1.57 -8.50 1.62
C ILE A 111 -2.13 -7.63 2.75
N TYR A 112 -3.41 -7.24 2.63
CA TYR A 112 -4.08 -6.46 3.66
C TYR A 112 -4.21 -7.21 4.99
N ASP A 113 -4.56 -8.50 4.95
CA ASP A 113 -4.70 -9.35 6.13
C ASP A 113 -3.35 -9.57 6.84
N LEU A 114 -2.26 -9.75 6.08
CA LEU A 114 -0.89 -9.78 6.61
C LEU A 114 -0.56 -8.50 7.38
N MET A 115 -0.90 -7.33 6.84
CA MET A 115 -0.66 -6.05 7.52
C MET A 115 -1.44 -5.93 8.83
N LEU A 116 -2.65 -6.50 8.90
CA LEU A 116 -3.48 -6.43 10.09
C LEU A 116 -3.12 -7.47 11.15
N ASN A 117 -2.75 -8.67 10.72
CA ASN A 117 -2.70 -9.85 11.57
C ASN A 117 -1.36 -10.60 11.50
N GLY A 118 -0.42 -10.20 10.64
CA GLY A 118 0.76 -10.97 10.30
C GLY A 118 1.70 -11.31 11.46
N ASP A 119 1.69 -10.51 12.53
CA ASP A 119 2.47 -10.76 13.75
C ASP A 119 1.63 -11.10 14.98
N GLY A 120 0.31 -11.17 14.81
CA GLY A 120 -0.64 -11.54 15.87
C GLY A 120 -0.80 -10.54 17.02
N LYS A 121 -0.27 -9.32 16.90
CA LYS A 121 -0.27 -8.33 18.01
C LYS A 121 -1.04 -7.06 17.65
N SER A 122 -0.42 -6.15 16.98
CA SER A 122 -1.00 -4.84 16.69
C SER A 122 -0.94 -4.53 15.20
N SER A 123 -1.79 -3.62 14.77
CA SER A 123 -1.77 -3.16 13.39
C SER A 123 -0.41 -2.60 13.00
N LEU A 124 0.17 -3.14 11.93
CA LEU A 124 1.41 -2.66 11.32
C LEU A 124 1.22 -1.37 10.50
N LYS A 125 0.01 -0.82 10.40
CA LYS A 125 -0.35 0.25 9.45
C LYS A 125 0.64 1.41 9.42
N ALA A 126 0.99 1.96 10.57
CA ALA A 126 1.90 3.12 10.64
C ALA A 126 3.31 2.77 10.16
N ILE A 127 3.84 1.61 10.57
CA ILE A 127 5.18 1.14 10.18
C ILE A 127 5.18 0.84 8.67
N VAL A 128 4.16 0.15 8.18
CA VAL A 128 4.03 -0.17 6.75
C VAL A 128 3.93 1.09 5.90
N ALA A 129 3.20 2.12 6.35
CA ALA A 129 3.13 3.40 5.65
C ALA A 129 4.50 4.06 5.53
N GLN A 130 5.30 4.04 6.60
CA GLN A 130 6.68 4.55 6.59
C GLN A 130 7.59 3.72 5.67
N CYS A 131 7.49 2.39 5.73
CA CYS A 131 8.24 1.50 4.85
C CYS A 131 7.89 1.72 3.38
N LEU A 132 6.60 1.87 3.05
CA LEU A 132 6.15 2.17 1.69
C LEU A 132 6.69 3.51 1.21
N ALA A 133 6.59 4.56 2.03
CA ALA A 133 7.12 5.88 1.70
C ALA A 133 8.64 5.82 1.41
N SER A 134 9.40 5.10 2.25
CA SER A 134 10.84 4.90 2.06
C SER A 134 11.15 4.12 0.77
N ALA A 135 10.39 3.06 0.48
CA ALA A 135 10.56 2.26 -0.73
C ALA A 135 10.27 3.08 -2.01
N LEU A 136 9.21 3.90 -2.00
CA LEU A 136 8.87 4.76 -3.14
C LEU A 136 9.91 5.88 -3.33
N ARG A 137 10.40 6.47 -2.25
CA ARG A 137 11.50 7.45 -2.31
C ARG A 137 12.79 6.81 -2.86
N TRP A 138 13.13 5.61 -2.41
CA TRP A 138 14.27 4.85 -2.94
C TRP A 138 14.12 4.62 -4.43
N ARG A 139 12.97 4.10 -4.87
CA ARG A 139 12.66 3.85 -6.29
C ARG A 139 12.79 5.10 -7.15
N THR A 140 12.46 6.27 -6.62
CA THR A 140 12.48 7.56 -7.33
C THR A 140 13.75 8.39 -7.06
N SER A 141 14.75 7.82 -6.41
CA SER A 141 16.03 8.49 -6.15
C SER A 141 17.13 8.07 -7.12
N LYS A 142 18.12 8.93 -7.30
CA LYS A 142 19.38 8.62 -7.99
C LYS A 142 20.31 7.94 -7.00
N ILE A 143 20.25 6.63 -6.94
CA ILE A 143 21.08 5.84 -6.04
C ILE A 143 22.41 5.55 -6.73
N PRO A 144 23.56 5.93 -6.13
CA PRO A 144 24.87 5.59 -6.65
C PRO A 144 25.11 4.07 -6.67
N GLU A 145 25.96 3.63 -7.61
CA GLU A 145 26.38 2.23 -7.66
C GLU A 145 27.09 1.81 -6.36
N GLY A 146 26.80 0.61 -5.89
CA GLY A 146 27.37 0.06 -4.67
C GLY A 146 26.70 0.49 -3.36
N VAL A 147 25.71 1.39 -3.42
CA VAL A 147 24.90 1.74 -2.24
C VAL A 147 23.88 0.65 -1.95
N THR A 148 23.89 0.12 -0.74
CA THR A 148 23.03 -0.96 -0.31
C THR A 148 21.62 -0.49 0.08
N GLN A 149 20.66 -1.40 0.00
CA GLN A 149 19.22 -1.08 0.20
C GLN A 149 18.89 -0.71 1.66
N GLU A 150 19.72 -1.06 2.63
CA GLU A 150 19.53 -0.64 4.03
C GLU A 150 19.45 0.88 4.20
N LYS A 151 20.10 1.65 3.28
CA LYS A 151 20.05 3.11 3.25
C LYS A 151 18.67 3.66 2.86
N MET A 152 17.77 2.81 2.41
CA MET A 152 16.40 3.19 2.04
C MET A 152 15.62 3.83 3.20
N PHE A 153 15.89 3.43 4.43
CA PHE A 153 15.17 3.94 5.60
C PHE A 153 15.73 5.27 6.15
N ASP A 154 16.92 5.64 5.71
CA ASP A 154 17.64 6.84 6.16
C ASP A 154 17.99 7.79 5.01
N LEU A 155 17.18 7.82 3.94
CA LEU A 155 17.47 8.57 2.71
C LEU A 155 17.78 10.05 2.96
N ASP A 156 17.17 10.67 3.98
CA ASP A 156 17.40 12.07 4.33
C ASP A 156 18.82 12.31 4.82
N LEU A 157 19.44 11.34 5.49
CA LEU A 157 20.82 11.43 5.99
C LEU A 157 21.85 11.37 4.86
N TYR A 158 21.51 10.69 3.76
CA TYR A 158 22.44 10.49 2.63
C TYR A 158 22.28 11.52 1.52
N GLY A 159 21.25 12.37 1.58
CA GLY A 159 21.06 13.47 0.63
C GLY A 159 20.90 13.03 -0.84
N PHE A 160 20.39 11.82 -1.09
CA PHE A 160 20.18 11.35 -2.46
C PHE A 160 19.20 12.24 -3.21
N LYS A 161 19.59 12.67 -4.39
CA LYS A 161 18.76 13.52 -5.25
C LYS A 161 17.63 12.70 -5.87
N THR A 162 16.49 13.35 -6.05
CA THR A 162 15.37 12.77 -6.81
C THR A 162 15.76 12.53 -8.26
N ASP A 163 15.35 11.41 -8.80
CA ASP A 163 15.34 11.13 -10.22
C ASP A 163 13.99 11.58 -10.78
N GLU A 164 13.96 12.77 -11.37
CA GLU A 164 12.72 13.39 -11.82
C GLU A 164 12.00 12.57 -12.90
N ALA A 165 12.74 11.80 -13.72
CA ALA A 165 12.13 10.93 -14.73
C ALA A 165 11.37 9.76 -14.07
N LYS A 166 12.01 9.06 -13.12
CA LYS A 166 11.35 7.97 -12.37
C LYS A 166 10.18 8.46 -11.53
N LYS A 167 10.31 9.66 -10.93
CA LYS A 167 9.24 10.28 -10.17
C LYS A 167 8.05 10.62 -11.06
N ALA A 168 8.28 11.22 -12.23
CA ALA A 168 7.22 11.54 -13.19
C ALA A 168 6.52 10.27 -13.70
N GLU A 169 7.27 9.20 -13.97
CA GLU A 169 6.72 7.91 -14.35
C GLU A 169 5.81 7.35 -13.25
N LEU A 170 6.28 7.31 -12.00
CA LEU A 170 5.49 6.83 -10.86
C LEU A 170 4.22 7.67 -10.66
N ASN A 171 4.33 9.00 -10.72
CA ASN A 171 3.16 9.88 -10.61
C ASN A 171 2.13 9.59 -11.70
N THR A 172 2.58 9.40 -12.95
CA THR A 172 1.70 9.04 -14.06
C THR A 172 1.00 7.70 -13.83
N GLN A 173 1.68 6.71 -13.26
CA GLN A 173 1.08 5.42 -12.90
C GLN A 173 -0.01 5.61 -11.83
N ILE A 174 0.28 6.38 -10.77
CA ILE A 174 -0.67 6.64 -9.67
C ILE A 174 -1.90 7.43 -10.17
N GLU A 175 -1.70 8.46 -11.00
CA GLU A 175 -2.79 9.28 -11.53
C GLU A 175 -3.76 8.48 -12.42
N LYS A 176 -3.27 7.50 -13.15
CA LYS A 176 -4.08 6.62 -14.01
C LYS A 176 -4.72 5.47 -13.26
N ASP A 177 -4.27 5.19 -12.03
CA ASP A 177 -4.74 4.06 -11.26
C ASP A 177 -6.15 4.29 -10.72
N GLN A 178 -7.09 3.40 -11.06
CA GLN A 178 -8.49 3.53 -10.67
C GLN A 178 -8.71 3.45 -9.15
N TYR A 179 -7.84 2.77 -8.43
CA TYR A 179 -7.96 2.59 -6.98
C TYR A 179 -7.35 3.73 -6.18
N LEU A 180 -6.46 4.55 -6.79
CA LEU A 180 -5.79 5.68 -6.14
C LEU A 180 -6.31 7.04 -6.60
N ARG A 181 -7.08 7.09 -7.69
CA ARG A 181 -7.59 8.34 -8.28
C ARG A 181 -8.32 9.24 -7.28
N TYR A 182 -9.07 8.67 -6.34
CA TYR A 182 -9.79 9.46 -5.35
C TYR A 182 -8.85 10.25 -4.43
N ILE A 183 -7.66 9.71 -4.09
CA ILE A 183 -6.63 10.42 -3.31
C ILE A 183 -6.01 11.52 -4.16
N VAL A 184 -5.67 11.22 -5.41
CA VAL A 184 -5.12 12.20 -6.35
C VAL A 184 -6.10 13.36 -6.51
N ASN A 185 -7.37 13.07 -6.71
CA ASN A 185 -8.42 14.08 -6.82
C ASN A 185 -8.57 14.90 -5.54
N ALA A 186 -8.48 14.27 -4.35
CA ALA A 186 -8.52 14.98 -3.08
C ALA A 186 -7.34 15.95 -2.93
N ILE A 187 -6.14 15.55 -3.33
CA ILE A 187 -4.93 16.38 -3.28
C ILE A 187 -5.07 17.54 -4.28
N LYS A 188 -5.47 17.30 -5.51
CA LYS A 188 -5.68 18.31 -6.55
C LYS A 188 -6.73 19.34 -6.10
N TYR A 189 -7.85 18.87 -5.58
CA TYR A 189 -8.89 19.75 -5.03
C TYR A 189 -8.36 20.64 -3.89
N ALA A 190 -7.61 20.05 -2.95
CA ALA A 190 -7.00 20.81 -1.85
C ALA A 190 -5.95 21.84 -2.34
N ALA A 191 -5.30 21.57 -3.47
CA ALA A 191 -4.37 22.48 -4.14
C ALA A 191 -5.08 23.57 -4.98
N GLY A 192 -6.42 23.50 -5.12
CA GLY A 192 -7.19 24.44 -5.94
C GLY A 192 -7.17 24.13 -7.44
N GLU A 193 -6.79 22.91 -7.81
CA GLU A 193 -6.81 22.45 -9.20
C GLU A 193 -8.21 21.97 -9.60
N GLU A 194 -8.55 22.13 -10.89
CA GLU A 194 -9.77 21.54 -11.46
C GLU A 194 -9.62 20.00 -11.55
N ILE A 195 -10.70 19.26 -11.18
CA ILE A 195 -10.76 17.79 -11.18
C ILE A 195 -12.03 17.28 -11.85
#